data_d14c4d5a1b191d13abe18401c01a21e6
#
_entry.id   d14c4d5a1b191d13abe18401c01a21e6
#
_cell.length_a   1.000
_cell.length_b   1.000
_cell.length_c   1.000
_cell.angle_alpha   90.00
_cell.angle_beta   90.00
_cell.angle_gamma   90.00
#
_symmetry.space_group_name_H-M   'P 1'
#
loop_
_entity.id
_entity.type
_entity.pdbx_description
1 polymer ?
#
loop_
_entity_poly.entity_id
_entity_poly.type
_entity_poly.pdbx_seq_one_letter_code
_entity_poly.pdbx_strand_id
1 'polypeptide(L)'
;MAYAVINRDLVKFDMGDWATTDTLVTAETPPAFIVQTTEDTLVIAKHSLRFYEALLDKGVPAEMHIYQFGPHGLGLAPGDPAYGQWPGQMVAWLQRNGLLTEATRVAVNGTVTLDGKPMFWGSITLVPEDESLPLAFVQFSRSGGKFSIDAKHGPCPGKYRVVVYEMANDSKPPMSGVK
;
A
#
# COMPACT_ATOMS: atom_id res chain seq x y z
N MET A 1 -13.31 12.07 1.65
CA MET A 1 -13.04 11.67 0.24
C MET A 1 -12.63 12.94 -0.48
N ALA A 2 -11.39 13.05 -0.88
CA ALA A 2 -10.93 14.19 -1.66
C ALA A 2 -10.99 13.78 -3.13
N TYR A 3 -11.94 14.32 -3.84
CA TYR A 3 -11.85 14.40 -5.29
C TYR A 3 -10.82 15.50 -5.55
N ALA A 4 -9.59 15.08 -5.66
CA ALA A 4 -8.65 16.11 -5.88
C ALA A 4 -7.93 15.82 -7.13
N VAL A 5 -7.47 16.69 -7.63
CA VAL A 5 -6.32 16.82 -8.44
C VAL A 5 -6.70 17.25 -9.82
N ILE A 6 -6.90 18.49 -9.89
CA ILE A 6 -6.95 19.15 -11.17
C ILE A 6 -5.50 19.49 -11.52
N ASN A 7 -4.95 18.78 -12.50
CA ASN A 7 -3.73 19.20 -13.16
C ASN A 7 -4.10 20.15 -14.31
N ARG A 8 -3.46 21.32 -14.36
CA ARG A 8 -3.76 22.40 -15.31
C ARG A 8 -3.78 21.91 -16.76
N ASP A 9 -2.84 21.06 -17.15
CA ASP A 9 -2.72 20.60 -18.54
C ASP A 9 -3.82 19.63 -18.97
N LEU A 10 -4.62 19.15 -18.02
CA LEU A 10 -5.67 18.16 -18.26
C LEU A 10 -7.07 18.75 -18.22
N VAL A 11 -7.22 20.03 -17.86
CA VAL A 11 -8.52 20.71 -17.84
C VAL A 11 -8.70 21.60 -19.07
N LYS A 12 -9.95 21.74 -19.49
CA LYS A 12 -10.32 22.55 -20.67
C LYS A 12 -10.80 23.97 -20.30
N PHE A 13 -10.59 24.39 -19.07
CA PHE A 13 -10.96 25.73 -18.60
C PHE A 13 -9.75 26.42 -17.97
N ASP A 14 -9.78 27.74 -17.99
CA ASP A 14 -8.73 28.55 -17.36
C ASP A 14 -8.82 28.48 -15.84
N MET A 15 -7.79 27.97 -15.22
CA MET A 15 -7.63 27.89 -13.76
C MET A 15 -6.94 29.12 -13.18
N GLY A 16 -6.59 30.11 -13.99
CA GLY A 16 -5.80 31.27 -13.54
C GLY A 16 -4.45 30.83 -12.96
N ASP A 17 -4.02 31.46 -11.87
CA ASP A 17 -2.73 31.20 -11.20
C ASP A 17 -2.83 30.16 -10.08
N TRP A 18 -3.89 29.38 -10.01
CA TRP A 18 -4.04 28.36 -9.00
C TRP A 18 -3.02 27.24 -9.19
N ALA A 19 -2.30 26.92 -8.12
CA ALA A 19 -1.39 25.78 -8.09
C ALA A 19 -2.18 24.47 -8.20
N THR A 20 -1.64 23.52 -8.95
CA THR A 20 -2.20 22.18 -9.04
C THR A 20 -1.76 21.33 -7.85
N THR A 21 -2.60 20.39 -7.40
CA THR A 21 -2.33 19.62 -6.18
C THR A 21 -1.04 18.80 -6.25
N ASP A 22 -0.67 18.29 -7.43
CA ASP A 22 0.58 17.59 -7.67
C ASP A 22 1.81 18.48 -7.41
N THR A 23 1.74 19.79 -7.74
CA THR A 23 2.84 20.71 -7.50
C THR A 23 2.97 21.16 -6.03
N LEU A 24 1.94 20.92 -5.22
CA LEU A 24 1.92 21.22 -3.78
C LEU A 24 2.42 20.10 -2.90
N VAL A 25 2.73 18.93 -3.46
CA VAL A 25 3.24 17.78 -2.71
C VAL A 25 4.65 18.05 -2.21
N THR A 26 4.84 17.86 -0.91
CA THR A 26 6.15 17.94 -0.23
C THR A 26 6.42 16.66 0.56
N ALA A 27 7.60 16.52 1.14
CA ALA A 27 7.93 15.38 2.00
C ALA A 27 7.08 15.33 3.29
N GLU A 28 6.46 16.45 3.69
CA GLU A 28 5.58 16.58 4.84
C GLU A 28 4.11 16.30 4.49
N THR A 29 3.80 16.04 3.22
CA THR A 29 2.43 15.65 2.80
C THR A 29 2.04 14.36 3.52
N PRO A 30 0.85 14.31 4.16
CA PRO A 30 0.39 13.10 4.84
C PRO A 30 0.27 11.89 3.90
N PRO A 31 0.37 10.66 4.43
CA PRO A 31 0.08 9.45 3.65
C PRO A 31 -1.27 9.53 2.94
N ALA A 32 -1.33 9.01 1.72
CA ALA A 32 -2.50 9.14 0.86
C ALA A 32 -3.03 7.78 0.38
N PHE A 33 -4.37 7.60 0.46
CA PHE A 33 -5.09 6.48 -0.15
C PHE A 33 -6.01 7.03 -1.24
N ILE A 34 -5.78 6.62 -2.48
CA ILE A 34 -6.43 7.18 -3.67
C ILE A 34 -7.30 6.12 -4.32
N VAL A 35 -8.56 6.49 -4.61
CA VAL A 35 -9.50 5.65 -5.34
C VAL A 35 -10.03 6.41 -6.54
N GLN A 36 -10.00 5.78 -7.69
CA GLN A 36 -10.39 6.41 -8.97
C GLN A 36 -11.03 5.39 -9.90
N THR A 37 -11.82 5.88 -10.86
CA THR A 37 -12.32 5.07 -11.99
C THR A 37 -11.85 5.62 -13.33
N THR A 38 -11.66 4.74 -14.30
CA THR A 38 -11.24 5.13 -15.66
C THR A 38 -12.38 5.82 -16.43
N GLU A 39 -13.63 5.47 -16.11
CA GLU A 39 -14.82 6.05 -16.74
C GLU A 39 -15.26 7.41 -16.14
N ASP A 40 -14.57 7.90 -15.12
CA ASP A 40 -14.81 9.26 -14.62
C ASP A 40 -14.40 10.28 -15.69
N THR A 41 -15.39 10.85 -16.36
CA THR A 41 -15.18 11.83 -17.43
C THR A 41 -15.10 13.26 -16.91
N LEU A 42 -15.45 13.50 -15.65
CA LEU A 42 -15.39 14.82 -15.02
C LEU A 42 -14.01 15.07 -14.38
N VAL A 43 -13.55 14.11 -13.57
CA VAL A 43 -12.21 14.11 -12.99
C VAL A 43 -11.46 12.90 -13.51
N ILE A 44 -10.84 13.06 -14.66
CA ILE A 44 -10.20 11.94 -15.36
C ILE A 44 -9.07 11.31 -14.54
N ALA A 45 -8.88 10.00 -14.66
CA ALA A 45 -7.91 9.24 -13.88
C ALA A 45 -6.47 9.76 -13.95
N LYS A 46 -6.11 10.47 -15.03
CA LYS A 46 -4.79 11.09 -15.18
C LYS A 46 -4.46 12.12 -14.09
N HIS A 47 -5.46 12.79 -13.51
CA HIS A 47 -5.23 13.70 -12.37
C HIS A 47 -4.70 12.93 -11.17
N SER A 48 -5.37 11.83 -10.81
CA SER A 48 -4.98 11.00 -9.69
C SER A 48 -3.63 10.31 -9.93
N LEU A 49 -3.33 9.90 -11.16
CA LEU A 49 -2.03 9.33 -11.52
C LEU A 49 -0.88 10.33 -11.30
N ARG A 50 -1.02 11.58 -11.73
CA ARG A 50 0.00 12.61 -11.53
C ARG A 50 0.21 12.95 -10.06
N PHE A 51 -0.87 12.99 -9.28
CA PHE A 51 -0.76 13.21 -7.84
C PHE A 51 -0.04 12.05 -7.15
N TYR A 52 -0.38 10.81 -7.52
CA TYR A 52 0.29 9.62 -7.00
C TYR A 52 1.79 9.63 -7.36
N GLU A 53 2.15 9.98 -8.59
CA GLU A 53 3.53 10.14 -9.03
C GLU A 53 4.28 11.19 -8.19
N ALA A 54 3.67 12.35 -7.97
CA ALA A 54 4.24 13.40 -7.12
C ALA A 54 4.46 12.94 -5.67
N LEU A 55 3.54 12.14 -5.11
CA LEU A 55 3.71 11.53 -3.78
C LEU A 55 4.91 10.58 -3.74
N LEU A 56 5.07 9.73 -4.76
CA LEU A 56 6.21 8.82 -4.87
C LEU A 56 7.53 9.58 -4.97
N ASP A 57 7.60 10.63 -5.79
CA ASP A 57 8.80 11.47 -5.97
C ASP A 57 9.24 12.14 -4.67
N LYS A 58 8.33 12.40 -3.75
CA LYS A 58 8.59 12.98 -2.42
C LYS A 58 8.76 11.94 -1.31
N GLY A 59 8.68 10.64 -1.64
CA GLY A 59 8.77 9.56 -0.66
C GLY A 59 7.59 9.50 0.31
N VAL A 60 6.45 10.07 -0.06
CA VAL A 60 5.22 10.02 0.75
C VAL A 60 4.57 8.66 0.60
N PRO A 61 4.24 7.95 1.69
CA PRO A 61 3.51 6.69 1.62
C PRO A 61 2.16 6.88 0.92
N ALA A 62 1.95 6.16 -0.17
CA ALA A 62 0.71 6.27 -0.94
C ALA A 62 0.28 4.90 -1.48
N GLU A 63 -1.03 4.69 -1.55
CA GLU A 63 -1.64 3.54 -2.21
C GLU A 63 -2.74 4.02 -3.16
N MET A 64 -2.83 3.43 -4.36
CA MET A 64 -3.78 3.85 -5.38
C MET A 64 -4.48 2.65 -6.01
N HIS A 65 -5.81 2.74 -6.10
CA HIS A 65 -6.67 1.78 -6.77
C HIS A 65 -7.40 2.47 -7.92
N ILE A 66 -7.24 1.92 -9.13
CA ILE A 66 -7.97 2.37 -10.32
C ILE A 66 -8.87 1.25 -10.81
N TYR A 67 -10.18 1.49 -10.80
CA TYR A 67 -11.17 0.58 -11.33
C TYR A 67 -11.57 1.01 -12.74
N GLN A 68 -11.93 0.06 -13.59
CA GLN A 68 -12.33 0.37 -14.96
C GLN A 68 -13.66 1.13 -14.97
N PHE A 69 -14.68 0.59 -14.30
CA PHE A 69 -16.06 1.05 -14.38
C PHE A 69 -16.44 1.98 -13.25
N GLY A 70 -17.27 2.96 -13.56
CA GLY A 70 -17.94 3.84 -12.64
C GLY A 70 -17.83 5.32 -13.00
N PRO A 71 -18.98 6.03 -13.00
CA PRO A 71 -19.02 7.46 -13.26
C PRO A 71 -18.44 8.26 -12.08
N HIS A 72 -18.25 9.57 -12.30
CA HIS A 72 -17.94 10.51 -11.23
C HIS A 72 -18.98 10.46 -10.10
N GLY A 73 -18.50 10.56 -8.83
CA GLY A 73 -19.39 10.65 -7.68
C GLY A 73 -19.96 9.32 -7.18
N LEU A 74 -19.36 8.20 -7.55
CA LEU A 74 -19.83 6.83 -7.19
C LEU A 74 -19.91 6.56 -5.67
N GLY A 75 -19.20 7.33 -4.85
CA GLY A 75 -19.25 7.22 -3.38
C GLY A 75 -18.72 5.88 -2.87
N LEU A 76 -19.47 5.23 -1.99
CA LEU A 76 -19.10 3.92 -1.44
C LEU A 76 -19.50 2.76 -2.35
N ALA A 77 -20.42 2.98 -3.29
CA ALA A 77 -20.99 1.98 -4.22
C ALA A 77 -21.29 0.62 -3.56
N PRO A 78 -22.12 0.60 -2.50
CA PRO A 78 -22.45 -0.66 -1.82
C PRO A 78 -23.06 -1.66 -2.79
N GLY A 79 -22.52 -2.89 -2.78
CA GLY A 79 -22.98 -3.96 -3.67
C GLY A 79 -22.24 -4.06 -5.01
N ASP A 80 -21.43 -3.07 -5.38
CA ASP A 80 -20.49 -3.23 -6.51
C ASP A 80 -19.36 -4.20 -6.11
N PRO A 81 -19.16 -5.31 -6.86
CA PRO A 81 -18.22 -6.36 -6.46
C PRO A 81 -16.74 -5.94 -6.60
N ALA A 82 -16.44 -4.90 -7.36
CA ALA A 82 -15.10 -4.40 -7.57
C ALA A 82 -14.87 -3.09 -6.82
N TYR A 83 -15.48 -2.01 -7.29
CA TYR A 83 -15.29 -0.68 -6.71
C TYR A 83 -15.76 -0.61 -5.25
N GLY A 84 -16.87 -1.25 -4.89
CA GLY A 84 -17.40 -1.29 -3.52
C GLY A 84 -16.48 -1.92 -2.48
N GLN A 85 -15.35 -2.50 -2.89
CA GLN A 85 -14.33 -3.06 -1.98
C GLN A 85 -13.38 -2.00 -1.41
N TRP A 86 -13.30 -0.80 -2.00
CA TRP A 86 -12.31 0.21 -1.60
C TRP A 86 -12.40 0.62 -0.12
N PRO A 87 -13.57 0.67 0.57
CA PRO A 87 -13.58 1.04 1.98
C PRO A 87 -12.85 0.04 2.86
N GLY A 88 -13.02 -1.28 2.59
CA GLY A 88 -12.28 -2.33 3.29
C GLY A 88 -10.76 -2.26 3.01
N GLN A 89 -10.39 -1.97 1.76
CA GLN A 89 -8.98 -1.78 1.38
C GLN A 89 -8.38 -0.57 2.09
N MET A 90 -9.12 0.54 2.21
CA MET A 90 -8.68 1.72 2.96
C MET A 90 -8.47 1.42 4.44
N VAL A 91 -9.37 0.67 5.09
CA VAL A 91 -9.21 0.25 6.48
C VAL A 91 -7.93 -0.59 6.64
N ALA A 92 -7.72 -1.57 5.76
CA ALA A 92 -6.51 -2.40 5.79
C ALA A 92 -5.23 -1.56 5.57
N TRP A 93 -5.28 -0.55 4.69
CA TRP A 93 -4.18 0.38 4.48
C TRP A 93 -3.91 1.25 5.71
N LEU A 94 -4.96 1.78 6.36
CA LEU A 94 -4.84 2.54 7.61
C LEU A 94 -4.19 1.71 8.71
N GLN A 95 -4.61 0.44 8.87
CA GLN A 95 -4.02 -0.51 9.82
C GLN A 95 -2.53 -0.74 9.53
N ARG A 96 -2.18 -1.02 8.27
CA ARG A 96 -0.79 -1.25 7.87
C ARG A 96 0.13 -0.06 8.15
N ASN A 97 -0.38 1.14 7.98
CA ASN A 97 0.38 2.36 8.26
C ASN A 97 0.35 2.78 9.74
N GLY A 98 -0.36 2.06 10.61
CA GLY A 98 -0.48 2.38 12.03
C GLY A 98 -1.30 3.64 12.30
N LEU A 99 -2.18 4.03 11.36
CA LEU A 99 -2.99 5.25 11.45
C LEU A 99 -4.28 5.06 12.28
N LEU A 100 -4.55 3.83 12.75
CA LEU A 100 -5.69 3.51 13.63
C LEU A 100 -5.28 3.34 15.09
N THR A 101 -4.02 3.54 15.45
CA THR A 101 -3.53 3.32 16.82
C THR A 101 -2.47 4.36 17.20
N GLU A 102 -2.45 4.74 18.47
CA GLU A 102 -1.40 5.53 19.11
C GLU A 102 -0.20 4.65 19.57
N ALA A 103 -0.31 3.34 19.45
CA ALA A 103 0.72 2.42 19.91
C ALA A 103 2.00 2.52 19.05
N THR A 104 3.13 2.68 19.72
CA THR A 104 4.44 2.79 19.05
C THR A 104 4.89 1.45 18.48
N ARG A 105 5.33 1.44 17.23
CA ARG A 105 5.96 0.27 16.61
C ARG A 105 7.34 -0.01 17.20
N VAL A 106 7.72 -1.27 17.25
CA VAL A 106 9.02 -1.73 17.78
C VAL A 106 9.78 -2.55 16.73
N ALA A 107 11.11 -2.48 16.77
CA ALA A 107 11.94 -3.35 15.96
C ALA A 107 11.87 -4.79 16.45
N VAL A 108 11.85 -5.75 15.52
CA VAL A 108 11.86 -7.19 15.82
C VAL A 108 12.91 -7.87 14.96
N ASN A 109 13.67 -8.77 15.56
CA ASN A 109 14.59 -9.64 14.83
C ASN A 109 14.49 -11.07 15.37
N GLY A 110 14.91 -12.02 14.55
CA GLY A 110 14.84 -13.43 14.93
C GLY A 110 15.41 -14.36 13.88
N THR A 111 15.15 -15.65 14.10
CA THR A 111 15.55 -16.70 13.17
C THR A 111 14.38 -17.65 12.96
N VAL A 112 14.14 -18.04 11.71
CA VAL A 112 13.12 -19.03 11.34
C VAL A 112 13.81 -20.34 11.01
N THR A 113 13.30 -21.41 11.62
CA THR A 113 13.73 -22.78 11.31
C THR A 113 12.51 -23.61 10.91
N LEU A 114 12.71 -24.53 9.97
CA LEU A 114 11.74 -25.56 9.59
C LEU A 114 12.39 -26.92 9.88
N ASP A 115 11.74 -27.74 10.68
CA ASP A 115 12.26 -29.05 11.13
C ASP A 115 13.70 -28.97 11.71
N GLY A 116 13.95 -27.91 12.49
CA GLY A 116 15.25 -27.66 13.14
C GLY A 116 16.34 -27.11 12.21
N LYS A 117 16.05 -26.91 10.93
CA LYS A 117 17.00 -26.33 9.95
C LYS A 117 16.66 -24.88 9.65
N PRO A 118 17.65 -23.99 9.54
CA PRO A 118 17.40 -22.62 9.14
C PRO A 118 16.70 -22.54 7.78
N MET A 119 15.61 -21.78 7.71
CA MET A 119 14.90 -21.57 6.46
C MET A 119 15.72 -20.70 5.51
N PHE A 120 15.85 -21.11 4.25
CA PHE A 120 16.72 -20.44 3.30
C PHE A 120 16.10 -19.18 2.70
N TRP A 121 14.80 -19.23 2.37
CA TRP A 121 14.07 -18.15 1.75
C TRP A 121 12.61 -18.20 2.15
N GLY A 122 12.06 -17.06 2.54
CA GLY A 122 10.68 -17.00 2.97
C GLY A 122 10.23 -15.61 3.37
N SER A 123 9.02 -15.56 3.91
CA SER A 123 8.47 -14.34 4.50
C SER A 123 7.82 -14.64 5.85
N ILE A 124 7.77 -13.61 6.67
CA ILE A 124 7.05 -13.61 7.95
C ILE A 124 6.05 -12.48 7.90
N THR A 125 4.80 -12.81 8.26
CA THR A 125 3.76 -11.81 8.52
C THR A 125 3.32 -11.95 9.96
N LEU A 126 3.42 -10.86 10.71
CA LEU A 126 2.87 -10.73 12.07
C LEU A 126 1.48 -10.11 11.94
N VAL A 127 0.44 -10.93 12.11
CA VAL A 127 -0.96 -10.53 12.00
C VAL A 127 -1.49 -10.29 13.41
N PRO A 128 -1.83 -9.04 13.80
CA PRO A 128 -2.30 -8.76 15.14
C PRO A 128 -3.67 -9.40 15.41
N GLU A 129 -3.92 -9.78 16.68
CA GLU A 129 -5.26 -10.17 17.14
C GLU A 129 -6.18 -8.95 17.29
N ASP A 130 -5.62 -7.80 17.64
CA ASP A 130 -6.30 -6.52 17.68
C ASP A 130 -6.22 -5.85 16.30
N GLU A 131 -7.34 -5.77 15.63
CA GLU A 131 -7.43 -5.24 14.26
C GLU A 131 -7.09 -3.74 14.14
N SER A 132 -7.02 -2.98 15.23
CA SER A 132 -6.54 -1.60 15.25
C SER A 132 -5.02 -1.51 15.09
N LEU A 133 -4.28 -2.57 15.43
CA LEU A 133 -2.84 -2.61 15.35
C LEU A 133 -2.36 -2.93 13.92
N PRO A 134 -1.22 -2.37 13.51
CA PRO A 134 -0.67 -2.64 12.19
C PRO A 134 -0.07 -4.05 12.12
N LEU A 135 -0.25 -4.71 10.98
CA LEU A 135 0.54 -5.90 10.68
C LEU A 135 2.01 -5.51 10.41
N ALA A 136 2.92 -6.46 10.59
CA ALA A 136 4.31 -6.31 10.18
C ALA A 136 4.71 -7.45 9.23
N PHE A 137 5.54 -7.15 8.26
CA PHE A 137 5.95 -8.08 7.22
C PHE A 137 7.43 -7.95 6.91
N VAL A 138 8.09 -9.08 6.65
CA VAL A 138 9.45 -9.10 6.14
C VAL A 138 9.68 -10.32 5.26
N GLN A 139 10.42 -10.12 4.19
CA GLN A 139 11.04 -11.20 3.43
C GLN A 139 12.50 -11.39 3.85
N PHE A 140 12.97 -12.63 3.81
CA PHE A 140 14.37 -12.95 4.08
C PHE A 140 14.87 -13.98 3.08
N SER A 141 16.15 -13.87 2.71
CA SER A 141 16.79 -14.82 1.81
C SER A 141 18.27 -14.95 2.13
N ARG A 142 18.81 -16.18 2.00
CA ARG A 142 20.24 -16.49 2.16
C ARG A 142 20.86 -16.02 3.49
N SER A 143 20.01 -15.77 4.51
CA SER A 143 20.41 -15.22 5.81
C SER A 143 20.59 -16.30 6.91
N GLY A 144 20.47 -17.58 6.57
CA GLY A 144 20.40 -18.65 7.56
C GLY A 144 19.14 -18.56 8.41
N GLY A 145 18.00 -18.15 7.79
CA GLY A 145 16.72 -17.98 8.45
C GLY A 145 16.61 -16.68 9.29
N LYS A 146 17.64 -15.86 9.33
CA LYS A 146 17.63 -14.60 10.09
C LYS A 146 16.78 -13.55 9.38
N PHE A 147 15.99 -12.83 10.16
CA PHE A 147 15.21 -11.68 9.71
C PHE A 147 15.33 -10.49 10.68
N SER A 148 15.07 -9.31 10.16
CA SER A 148 14.99 -8.08 10.95
C SER A 148 13.92 -7.17 10.35
N ILE A 149 13.06 -6.63 11.21
CA ILE A 149 12.07 -5.62 10.89
C ILE A 149 12.45 -4.40 11.73
N ASP A 150 12.67 -3.27 11.10
CA ASP A 150 12.96 -2.02 11.82
C ASP A 150 11.73 -1.49 12.57
N ALA A 151 11.91 -0.51 13.46
CA ALA A 151 10.81 0.04 14.24
C ALA A 151 9.76 0.76 13.38
N LYS A 152 10.13 1.29 12.21
CA LYS A 152 9.17 1.95 11.31
C LYS A 152 8.15 0.97 10.73
N HIS A 153 8.56 -0.28 10.48
CA HIS A 153 7.76 -1.32 9.82
C HIS A 153 7.41 -2.48 10.76
N GLY A 154 7.88 -2.43 11.99
CA GLY A 154 7.66 -3.48 12.99
C GLY A 154 6.25 -3.50 13.58
N PRO A 155 5.94 -4.52 14.39
CA PRO A 155 4.66 -4.59 15.11
C PRO A 155 4.59 -3.56 16.24
N CYS A 156 3.38 -3.27 16.72
CA CYS A 156 3.18 -2.67 18.03
C CYS A 156 3.19 -3.74 19.12
N PRO A 157 3.41 -3.39 20.41
CA PRO A 157 3.22 -4.34 21.50
C PRO A 157 1.81 -4.94 21.49
N GLY A 158 1.69 -6.26 21.56
CA GLY A 158 0.41 -6.95 21.47
C GLY A 158 0.56 -8.45 21.21
N LYS A 159 -0.58 -9.10 20.92
CA LYS A 159 -0.64 -10.50 20.52
C LYS A 159 -0.74 -10.62 19.01
N TYR A 160 0.02 -11.54 18.45
CA TYR A 160 0.11 -11.73 17.02
C TYR A 160 0.04 -13.22 16.64
N ARG A 161 -0.68 -13.52 15.58
CA ARG A 161 -0.53 -14.76 14.84
C ARG A 161 0.64 -14.59 13.87
N VAL A 162 1.62 -15.47 13.99
CA VAL A 162 2.79 -15.48 13.09
C VAL A 162 2.48 -16.39 11.90
N VAL A 163 2.51 -15.83 10.71
CA VAL A 163 2.37 -16.57 9.46
C VAL A 163 3.74 -16.63 8.78
N VAL A 164 4.25 -17.83 8.55
CA VAL A 164 5.50 -18.03 7.85
C VAL A 164 5.20 -18.71 6.52
N TYR A 165 5.75 -18.16 5.45
CA TYR A 165 5.65 -18.71 4.12
C TYR A 165 7.04 -19.06 3.59
N GLU A 166 7.24 -20.34 3.23
CA GLU A 166 8.47 -20.80 2.57
C GLU A 166 8.36 -20.58 1.07
N MET A 167 9.33 -19.92 0.49
CA MET A 167 9.45 -19.80 -0.96
C MET A 167 10.30 -20.96 -1.48
N ALA A 168 9.77 -21.70 -2.45
CA ALA A 168 10.49 -22.80 -3.05
C ALA A 168 11.84 -22.32 -3.63
N ASN A 169 12.88 -23.06 -3.32
CA ASN A 169 14.23 -22.79 -3.83
C ASN A 169 14.39 -23.35 -5.26
N ASP A 170 13.48 -22.97 -6.15
CA ASP A 170 13.64 -23.26 -7.57
C ASP A 170 14.73 -22.35 -8.14
N SER A 171 15.95 -22.85 -8.09
CA SER A 171 17.16 -22.24 -8.63
C SER A 171 17.17 -22.11 -10.16
N LYS A 172 16.03 -22.25 -10.82
CA LYS A 172 15.79 -21.89 -12.23
C LYS A 172 14.48 -21.13 -12.37
N PRO A 173 14.52 -19.82 -12.70
CA PRO A 173 13.36 -19.23 -13.28
C PRO A 173 12.97 -20.03 -14.53
N PRO A 174 11.67 -20.28 -14.80
CA PRO A 174 11.26 -20.90 -16.05
C PRO A 174 11.81 -20.04 -17.19
N MET A 175 12.72 -20.58 -17.96
CA MET A 175 13.15 -19.96 -19.20
C MET A 175 11.91 -19.93 -20.10
N SER A 176 11.19 -18.81 -20.08
CA SER A 176 10.15 -18.54 -21.06
C SER A 176 10.83 -18.43 -22.43
N GLY A 177 10.88 -19.55 -23.13
CA GLY A 177 11.15 -19.56 -24.53
C GLY A 177 9.98 -18.89 -25.24
N VAL A 178 10.10 -17.59 -25.45
CA VAL A 178 9.28 -16.93 -26.47
C VAL A 178 9.88 -17.35 -27.81
N LYS A 179 9.16 -18.18 -28.53
CA LYS A 179 9.30 -18.36 -29.98
C LYS A 179 8.41 -17.35 -30.67
#